data_bf7ad4ad89daf2324dbbf9e86f4b34c7
#
_entry.id   bf7ad4ad89daf2324dbbf9e86f4b34c7
#
_cell.length_a   1.000
_cell.length_b   1.000
_cell.length_c   1.000
_cell.angle_alpha   90.00
_cell.angle_beta   90.00
_cell.angle_gamma   90.00
#
_symmetry.space_group_name_H-M   'P 1'
#
loop_
_entity.id
_entity.type
_entity.pdbx_description
1 polymer ?
#
loop_
_entity_poly.entity_id
_entity_poly.type
_entity_poly.pdbx_seq_one_letter_code
_entity_poly.pdbx_strand_id
1 'polypeptide(L)'
;MWPWEYLFKAFTQINFPDLYLPFLWASILLLIATVVVYNVRTRQLRRHAIYVQMYEWLLWTGIITFSLIIVYWIFKFDMIIVLGTLVTGLAMLVWVRFYRFPPDFRAYERQLAKSRYFSRQRFTHPESTIRAKNSRRRRRRR
;
A
#
# COMPACT_ATOMS: atom_id res chain seq x y z
N MET A 1 -8.81 -26.35 31.87
CA MET A 1 -9.39 -25.87 30.62
C MET A 1 -8.36 -25.93 29.55
N TRP A 2 -8.66 -26.51 28.39
CA TRP A 2 -7.74 -26.58 27.25
C TRP A 2 -7.68 -25.22 26.56
N PRO A 3 -6.52 -24.79 26.06
CA PRO A 3 -6.36 -23.46 25.43
C PRO A 3 -7.28 -23.23 24.22
N TRP A 4 -7.75 -24.30 23.58
CA TRP A 4 -8.69 -24.24 22.44
C TRP A 4 -10.10 -23.75 22.81
N GLU A 5 -10.54 -23.95 24.04
CA GLU A 5 -11.88 -23.53 24.48
C GLU A 5 -12.01 -21.99 24.49
N TYR A 6 -10.89 -21.28 24.69
CA TYR A 6 -10.89 -19.82 24.65
C TYR A 6 -11.14 -19.26 23.24
N LEU A 7 -10.78 -19.99 22.19
CA LEU A 7 -10.98 -19.55 20.80
C LEU A 7 -12.45 -19.54 20.39
N PHE A 8 -13.26 -20.39 20.99
CA PHE A 8 -14.70 -20.50 20.71
C PHE A 8 -15.57 -19.69 21.69
N LYS A 9 -14.97 -18.93 22.58
CA LYS A 9 -15.69 -18.01 23.44
C LYS A 9 -15.91 -16.68 22.74
N ALA A 10 -17.10 -16.10 22.95
CA ALA A 10 -17.40 -14.77 22.46
C ALA A 10 -16.40 -13.75 23.02
N PHE A 11 -15.90 -12.87 22.15
CA PHE A 11 -14.94 -11.84 22.50
C PHE A 11 -15.65 -10.72 23.28
N THR A 12 -15.70 -10.88 24.58
CA THR A 12 -16.38 -9.97 25.52
C THR A 12 -15.44 -9.59 26.67
N GLN A 13 -15.73 -8.47 27.33
CA GLN A 13 -14.98 -8.04 28.50
C GLN A 13 -15.00 -9.06 29.66
N ILE A 14 -16.05 -9.86 29.76
CA ILE A 14 -16.17 -10.89 30.79
C ILE A 14 -15.21 -12.05 30.54
N ASN A 15 -15.06 -12.46 29.28
CA ASN A 15 -14.20 -13.58 28.89
C ASN A 15 -12.74 -13.18 28.75
N PHE A 16 -12.47 -11.93 28.35
CA PHE A 16 -11.13 -11.41 28.04
C PHE A 16 -10.94 -10.00 28.64
N PRO A 17 -10.95 -9.84 29.98
CA PRO A 17 -10.90 -8.51 30.59
C PRO A 17 -9.67 -7.70 30.23
N ASP A 18 -8.49 -8.35 30.14
CA ASP A 18 -7.22 -7.68 29.89
C ASP A 18 -6.98 -7.35 28.42
N LEU A 19 -7.58 -8.12 27.51
CA LEU A 19 -7.38 -7.99 26.05
C LEU A 19 -8.45 -7.13 25.38
N TYR A 20 -9.64 -7.06 25.94
CA TYR A 20 -10.81 -6.48 25.30
C TYR A 20 -10.63 -4.99 24.99
N LEU A 21 -10.30 -4.17 25.97
CA LEU A 21 -10.09 -2.73 25.78
C LEU A 21 -8.83 -2.38 24.98
N PRO A 22 -7.65 -2.94 25.30
CA PRO A 22 -6.44 -2.67 24.52
C PRO A 22 -6.57 -3.05 23.05
N PHE A 23 -7.23 -4.17 22.74
CA PHE A 23 -7.42 -4.63 21.38
C PHE A 23 -8.34 -3.71 20.58
N LEU A 24 -9.41 -3.20 21.19
CA LEU A 24 -10.28 -2.20 20.57
C LEU A 24 -9.51 -0.92 20.24
N TRP A 25 -8.81 -0.35 21.23
CA TRP A 25 -8.05 0.87 21.01
C TRP A 25 -6.94 0.69 19.96
N ALA A 26 -6.27 -0.46 19.99
CA ALA A 26 -5.27 -0.81 18.98
C ALA A 26 -5.89 -0.86 17.57
N SER A 27 -7.06 -1.46 17.41
CA SER A 27 -7.76 -1.54 16.12
C SER A 27 -8.14 -0.17 15.58
N ILE A 28 -8.66 0.72 16.44
CA ILE A 28 -8.99 2.11 16.06
C ILE A 28 -7.73 2.89 15.68
N LEU A 29 -6.66 2.79 16.48
CA LEU A 29 -5.40 3.46 16.20
C LEU A 29 -4.77 2.98 14.89
N LEU A 30 -4.80 1.67 14.62
CA LEU A 30 -4.29 1.09 13.38
C LEU A 30 -5.12 1.53 12.16
N LEU A 31 -6.44 1.65 12.31
CA LEU A 31 -7.30 2.19 11.26
C LEU A 31 -6.93 3.65 10.94
N ILE A 32 -6.80 4.49 11.95
CA ILE A 32 -6.37 5.89 11.78
C ILE A 32 -4.97 5.95 11.17
N ALA A 33 -4.03 5.14 11.68
CA ALA A 33 -2.66 5.08 11.16
C ALA A 33 -2.62 4.70 9.67
N THR A 34 -3.45 3.75 9.24
CA THR A 34 -3.56 3.34 7.84
C THR A 34 -3.95 4.51 6.95
N VAL A 35 -4.96 5.31 7.35
CA VAL A 35 -5.40 6.49 6.62
C VAL A 35 -4.33 7.59 6.60
N VAL A 36 -3.68 7.83 7.74
CA VAL A 36 -2.61 8.85 7.84
C VAL A 36 -1.42 8.47 6.97
N VAL A 37 -0.96 7.23 7.05
CA VAL A 37 0.16 6.72 6.23
C VAL A 37 -0.16 6.86 4.74
N TYR A 38 -1.36 6.51 4.32
CA TYR A 38 -1.79 6.69 2.94
C TYR A 38 -1.71 8.16 2.52
N ASN A 39 -2.30 9.09 3.29
CA ASN A 39 -2.31 10.50 2.95
C ASN A 39 -0.89 11.09 2.85
N VAL A 40 -0.03 10.79 3.82
CA VAL A 40 1.35 11.30 3.85
C VAL A 40 2.16 10.73 2.67
N ARG A 41 2.11 9.41 2.46
CA ARG A 41 2.87 8.74 1.42
C ARG A 41 2.39 9.08 0.01
N THR A 42 1.08 9.19 -0.19
CA THR A 42 0.52 9.58 -1.49
C THR A 42 0.91 10.99 -1.88
N ARG A 43 0.95 11.92 -0.92
CA ARG A 43 1.44 13.30 -1.20
C ARG A 43 2.90 13.32 -1.62
N GLN A 44 3.76 12.52 -0.98
CA GLN A 44 5.18 12.44 -1.31
C GLN A 44 5.45 11.74 -2.65
N LEU A 45 4.64 10.73 -2.99
CA LEU A 45 4.86 9.84 -4.12
C LEU A 45 3.95 10.10 -5.32
N ARG A 46 3.28 11.27 -5.39
CA ARG A 46 2.36 11.64 -6.49
C ARG A 46 2.95 11.49 -7.89
N ARG A 47 4.28 11.65 -8.02
CA ARG A 47 4.98 11.51 -9.31
C ARG A 47 5.15 10.05 -9.76
N HIS A 48 4.87 9.08 -8.90
CA HIS A 48 5.12 7.66 -9.15
C HIS A 48 3.84 6.85 -8.97
N ALA A 49 3.05 6.72 -10.02
CA ALA A 49 1.72 6.10 -10.01
C ALA A 49 1.71 4.66 -9.40
N ILE A 50 2.76 3.87 -9.65
CA ILE A 50 2.87 2.49 -9.13
C ILE A 50 2.93 2.45 -7.61
N TYR A 51 3.67 3.39 -7.00
CA TYR A 51 3.73 3.48 -5.53
C TYR A 51 2.41 3.95 -4.94
N VAL A 52 1.72 4.88 -5.58
CA VAL A 52 0.38 5.33 -5.16
C VAL A 52 -0.59 4.16 -5.19
N GLN A 53 -0.62 3.39 -6.27
CA GLN A 53 -1.47 2.22 -6.40
C GLN A 53 -1.20 1.16 -5.31
N MET A 54 0.07 0.92 -4.94
CA MET A 54 0.39 0.04 -3.82
C MET A 54 -0.20 0.53 -2.50
N TYR A 55 -0.07 1.84 -2.22
CA TYR A 55 -0.63 2.42 -0.99
C TYR A 55 -2.16 2.42 -0.99
N GLU A 56 -2.81 2.53 -2.14
CA GLU A 56 -4.26 2.35 -2.25
C GLU A 56 -4.70 0.93 -1.87
N TRP A 57 -3.99 -0.09 -2.34
CA TRP A 57 -4.25 -1.48 -1.95
C TRP A 57 -4.06 -1.70 -0.45
N LEU A 58 -2.98 -1.15 0.12
CA LEU A 58 -2.73 -1.23 1.56
C LEU A 58 -3.81 -0.50 2.37
N LEU A 59 -4.26 0.67 1.89
CA LEU A 59 -5.34 1.42 2.52
C LEU A 59 -6.64 0.61 2.57
N TRP A 60 -7.10 0.12 1.42
CA TRP A 60 -8.34 -0.65 1.34
C TRP A 60 -8.29 -1.92 2.18
N THR A 61 -7.19 -2.66 2.11
CA THR A 61 -6.99 -3.87 2.94
C THR A 61 -7.03 -3.51 4.44
N GLY A 62 -6.35 -2.45 4.84
CA GLY A 62 -6.33 -1.98 6.23
C GLY A 62 -7.72 -1.53 6.71
N ILE A 63 -8.40 -0.69 5.93
CA ILE A 63 -9.76 -0.21 6.29
C ILE A 63 -10.71 -1.40 6.46
N ILE A 64 -10.76 -2.31 5.50
CA ILE A 64 -11.66 -3.47 5.56
C ILE A 64 -11.34 -4.33 6.79
N THR A 65 -10.07 -4.68 7.01
CA THR A 65 -9.65 -5.54 8.13
C THR A 65 -10.01 -4.92 9.47
N PHE A 66 -9.57 -3.68 9.72
CA PHE A 66 -9.78 -3.05 11.02
C PHE A 66 -11.23 -2.65 11.26
N SER A 67 -11.99 -2.28 10.21
CA SER A 67 -13.43 -2.03 10.34
C SER A 67 -14.20 -3.30 10.68
N LEU A 68 -13.88 -4.44 10.08
CA LEU A 68 -14.49 -5.72 10.42
C LEU A 68 -14.20 -6.12 11.87
N ILE A 69 -12.97 -5.91 12.35
CA ILE A 69 -12.62 -6.18 13.74
C ILE A 69 -13.47 -5.35 14.70
N ILE A 70 -13.68 -4.07 14.40
CA ILE A 70 -14.55 -3.18 15.21
C ILE A 70 -15.99 -3.66 15.18
N VAL A 71 -16.51 -4.09 14.02
CA VAL A 71 -17.85 -4.65 13.89
C VAL A 71 -17.98 -5.94 14.72
N TYR A 72 -17.00 -6.84 14.66
CA TYR A 72 -17.02 -8.06 15.46
C TYR A 72 -16.96 -7.79 16.96
N TRP A 73 -16.29 -6.72 17.36
CA TRP A 73 -16.29 -6.27 18.75
C TRP A 73 -17.70 -5.84 19.21
N ILE A 74 -18.45 -5.08 18.38
CA ILE A 74 -19.80 -4.62 18.69
C ILE A 74 -20.78 -5.80 18.79
N PHE A 75 -20.71 -6.74 17.84
CA PHE A 75 -21.60 -7.89 17.76
C PHE A 75 -21.17 -9.08 18.63
N LYS A 76 -20.06 -8.96 19.36
CA LYS A 76 -19.53 -9.99 20.29
C LYS A 76 -19.30 -11.34 19.61
N PHE A 77 -18.69 -11.33 18.42
CA PHE A 77 -18.32 -12.56 17.71
C PHE A 77 -17.27 -13.36 18.48
N ASP A 78 -17.14 -14.65 18.13
CA ASP A 78 -16.17 -15.55 18.74
C ASP A 78 -14.73 -15.10 18.45
N MET A 79 -13.83 -15.32 19.41
CA MET A 79 -12.42 -14.92 19.30
C MET A 79 -11.73 -15.52 18.06
N ILE A 80 -12.12 -16.72 17.63
CA ILE A 80 -11.56 -17.38 16.46
C ILE A 80 -11.82 -16.58 15.18
N ILE A 81 -13.00 -15.94 15.04
CA ILE A 81 -13.36 -15.13 13.88
C ILE A 81 -12.55 -13.84 13.87
N VAL A 82 -12.42 -13.20 15.02
CA VAL A 82 -11.62 -11.97 15.18
C VAL A 82 -10.16 -12.24 14.85
N LEU A 83 -9.60 -13.31 15.41
CA LEU A 83 -8.21 -13.70 15.16
C LEU A 83 -7.98 -14.11 13.70
N GLY A 84 -8.88 -14.88 13.11
CA GLY A 84 -8.84 -15.31 11.71
C GLY A 84 -8.85 -14.10 10.76
N THR A 85 -9.70 -13.12 11.03
CA THR A 85 -9.74 -11.87 10.24
C THR A 85 -8.45 -11.06 10.38
N LEU A 86 -7.91 -10.96 11.59
CA LEU A 86 -6.65 -10.27 11.84
C LEU A 86 -5.49 -10.93 11.08
N VAL A 87 -5.35 -12.26 11.20
CA VAL A 87 -4.29 -13.02 10.53
C VAL A 87 -4.43 -12.91 9.01
N THR A 88 -5.64 -13.04 8.47
CA THR A 88 -5.89 -12.92 7.03
C THR A 88 -5.58 -11.50 6.53
N GLY A 89 -6.00 -10.48 7.27
CA GLY A 89 -5.70 -9.08 6.93
C GLY A 89 -4.21 -8.79 6.95
N LEU A 90 -3.49 -9.22 7.98
CA LEU A 90 -2.03 -9.06 8.05
C LEU A 90 -1.32 -9.84 6.94
N ALA A 91 -1.74 -11.07 6.67
CA ALA A 91 -1.20 -11.86 5.55
C ALA A 91 -1.39 -11.16 4.20
N MET A 92 -2.56 -10.55 3.99
CA MET A 92 -2.85 -9.78 2.78
C MET A 92 -1.97 -8.53 2.66
N LEU A 93 -1.76 -7.79 3.76
CA LEU A 93 -0.86 -6.62 3.79
C LEU A 93 0.58 -7.02 3.44
N VAL A 94 1.07 -8.12 4.02
CA VAL A 94 2.40 -8.67 3.71
C VAL A 94 2.48 -9.13 2.26
N TRP A 95 1.46 -9.84 1.77
CA TRP A 95 1.41 -10.31 0.39
C TRP A 95 1.45 -9.16 -0.62
N VAL A 96 0.63 -8.14 -0.42
CA VAL A 96 0.61 -6.93 -1.27
C VAL A 96 1.99 -6.27 -1.27
N ARG A 97 2.61 -6.09 -0.10
CA ARG A 97 3.88 -5.35 0.06
C ARG A 97 5.08 -6.12 -0.53
N PHE A 98 5.14 -7.45 -0.35
CA PHE A 98 6.34 -8.24 -0.64
C PHE A 98 6.23 -9.10 -1.91
N TYR A 99 5.02 -9.48 -2.33
CA TYR A 99 4.83 -10.37 -3.47
C TYR A 99 4.20 -9.68 -4.68
N ARG A 100 3.19 -8.87 -4.47
CA ARG A 100 2.42 -8.29 -5.59
C ARG A 100 3.17 -7.17 -6.31
N PHE A 101 3.77 -6.24 -5.59
CA PHE A 101 4.34 -5.03 -6.17
C PHE A 101 5.85 -5.04 -6.46
N PRO A 102 6.72 -5.85 -5.83
CA PRO A 102 8.16 -5.83 -6.13
C PRO A 102 8.54 -6.05 -7.61
N PRO A 103 7.89 -6.95 -8.37
CA PRO A 103 8.19 -7.11 -9.79
C PRO A 103 7.86 -5.85 -10.60
N ASP A 104 6.76 -5.18 -10.29
CA ASP A 104 6.32 -3.95 -10.96
C ASP A 104 7.27 -2.80 -10.67
N PHE A 105 7.81 -2.71 -9.45
CA PHE A 105 8.83 -1.71 -9.09
C PHE A 105 10.12 -1.90 -9.88
N ARG A 106 10.60 -3.13 -10.03
CA ARG A 106 11.81 -3.43 -10.82
C ARG A 106 11.60 -3.07 -12.29
N ALA A 107 10.43 -3.33 -12.85
CA ALA A 107 10.10 -2.95 -14.22
C ALA A 107 10.07 -1.42 -14.39
N TYR A 108 9.45 -0.72 -13.44
CA TYR A 108 9.36 0.73 -13.43
C TYR A 108 10.73 1.42 -13.29
N GLU A 109 11.57 0.93 -12.39
CA GLU A 109 12.95 1.44 -12.22
C GLU A 109 13.79 1.26 -13.49
N ARG A 110 13.64 0.12 -14.18
CA ARG A 110 14.30 -0.10 -15.49
C ARG A 110 13.83 0.90 -16.53
N GLN A 111 12.55 1.23 -16.57
CA GLN A 111 12.01 2.24 -17.49
C GLN A 111 12.55 3.65 -17.16
N LEU A 112 12.59 4.01 -15.88
CA LEU A 112 13.17 5.27 -15.41
C LEU A 112 14.66 5.37 -15.74
N ALA A 113 15.42 4.30 -15.54
CA ALA A 113 16.82 4.27 -15.88
C ALA A 113 17.05 4.49 -17.40
N LYS A 114 16.25 3.82 -18.25
CA LYS A 114 16.27 4.03 -19.71
C LYS A 114 15.92 5.47 -20.07
N SER A 115 14.87 6.04 -19.52
CA SER A 115 14.46 7.42 -19.83
C SER A 115 15.53 8.45 -19.41
N ARG A 116 16.17 8.24 -18.24
CA ARG A 116 17.31 9.06 -17.78
C ARG A 116 18.52 8.93 -18.68
N TYR A 117 18.82 7.73 -19.16
CA TYR A 117 19.92 7.50 -20.11
C TYR A 117 19.69 8.24 -21.41
N PHE A 118 18.51 8.14 -22.03
CA PHE A 118 18.17 8.84 -23.25
C PHE A 118 18.12 10.36 -23.08
N SER A 119 17.67 10.87 -21.94
CA SER A 119 17.71 12.30 -21.67
C SER A 119 19.14 12.83 -21.57
N ARG A 120 20.04 12.09 -20.90
CA ARG A 120 21.46 12.45 -20.82
C ARG A 120 22.13 12.44 -22.19
N GLN A 121 21.88 11.44 -23.03
CA GLN A 121 22.42 11.41 -24.41
C GLN A 121 21.98 12.61 -25.25
N ARG A 122 20.76 13.09 -25.09
CA ARG A 122 20.29 14.30 -25.79
C ARG A 122 21.04 15.56 -25.37
N PHE A 123 21.56 15.63 -24.18
CA PHE A 123 22.34 16.77 -23.69
C PHE A 123 23.84 16.63 -23.96
N THR A 124 24.36 15.40 -24.17
CA THR A 124 25.77 15.17 -24.41
C THR A 124 26.17 15.48 -25.87
N HIS A 125 25.20 15.48 -26.81
CA HIS A 125 25.42 15.86 -28.20
C HIS A 125 24.52 17.01 -28.65
N PRO A 126 24.75 18.24 -28.16
CA PRO A 126 23.94 19.42 -28.54
C PRO A 126 24.00 19.72 -30.04
N GLU A 127 25.09 19.36 -30.73
CA GLU A 127 25.25 19.56 -32.17
C GLU A 127 24.24 18.76 -33.01
N SER A 128 23.83 17.57 -32.59
CA SER A 128 22.84 16.76 -33.32
C SER A 128 21.45 17.39 -33.34
N THR A 129 21.08 18.11 -32.27
CA THR A 129 19.80 18.82 -32.17
C THR A 129 19.79 20.10 -33.01
N ILE A 130 20.91 20.77 -33.14
CA ILE A 130 21.06 21.98 -33.95
C ILE A 130 21.00 21.63 -35.46
N ARG A 131 21.65 20.53 -35.87
CA ARG A 131 21.56 20.03 -37.26
C ARG A 131 20.12 19.65 -37.66
N ALA A 132 19.38 18.96 -36.80
CA ALA A 132 18.01 18.59 -37.08
C ALA A 132 17.08 19.82 -37.22
N LYS A 133 17.32 20.88 -36.44
CA LYS A 133 16.54 22.12 -36.50
C LYS A 133 16.81 22.91 -37.76
N ASN A 134 18.05 22.93 -38.22
CA ASN A 134 18.45 23.62 -39.46
C ASN A 134 17.95 22.90 -40.72
N SER A 135 17.92 21.57 -40.74
CA SER A 135 17.38 20.80 -41.86
C SER A 135 15.85 20.99 -42.03
N ARG A 136 15.11 21.09 -40.93
CA ARG A 136 13.65 21.40 -40.94
C ARG A 136 13.37 22.83 -41.44
N ARG A 137 14.20 23.81 -41.12
CA ARG A 137 14.06 25.18 -41.60
C ARG A 137 14.34 25.30 -43.11
N ARG A 138 15.31 24.55 -43.65
CA ARG A 138 15.59 24.49 -45.10
C ARG A 138 14.47 23.83 -45.92
N ARG A 139 13.82 22.78 -45.38
CA ARG A 139 12.65 22.14 -46.04
C ARG A 139 11.40 23.03 -46.09
N ARG A 140 11.23 23.97 -45.17
CA ARG A 140 10.09 24.91 -45.19
C ARG A 140 10.30 26.13 -46.13
N ARG A 141 11.49 26.33 -46.64
CA ARG A 141 11.82 27.44 -47.57
C ARG A 141 11.92 27.03 -49.03
N ARG A 142 11.68 25.76 -49.33
CA ARG A 142 11.50 25.21 -50.67
C ARG A 142 10.03 24.84 -50.86
#